data_5f2788ba5b87ef7c32d327295c1d499d
#
_entry.id   5f2788ba5b87ef7c32d327295c1d499d
#
_cell.length_a   1.000
_cell.length_b   1.000
_cell.length_c   1.000
_cell.angle_alpha   90.00
_cell.angle_beta   90.00
_cell.angle_gamma   90.00
#
_symmetry.space_group_name_H-M   'P 1'
#
loop_
_entity.id
_entity.type
_entity.pdbx_description
1 polymer ?
#
loop_
_entity_poly.entity_id
_entity_poly.type
_entity_poly.pdbx_seq_one_letter_code
_entity_poly.pdbx_strand_id
1 'polypeptide(L)' 'MKISLWKLISSAFFTIVLLVVYAAALAGATFLEKG' A
#
# COMPACT_ATOMS: atom_id res chain seq x y z
N MET A 1 -3.44 11.50 25.84
CA MET A 1 -4.03 10.58 24.91
C MET A 1 -3.13 9.37 24.69
N LYS A 2 -3.67 8.22 24.98
CA LYS A 2 -2.89 7.00 24.84
C LYS A 2 -3.18 6.34 23.52
N ILE A 3 -2.26 6.48 22.59
CA ILE A 3 -2.40 5.82 21.30
C ILE A 3 -1.76 4.44 21.40
N SER A 4 -2.55 3.43 21.09
CA SER A 4 -2.06 2.06 21.14
C SER A 4 -1.02 1.83 20.05
N LEU A 5 0.14 1.34 20.44
CA LEU A 5 1.19 1.03 19.48
C LEU A 5 0.70 0.06 18.42
N TRP A 6 -0.13 -0.87 18.84
CA TRP A 6 -0.70 -1.85 17.92
C TRP A 6 -1.53 -1.17 16.84
N LYS A 7 -2.30 -0.18 17.26
CA LYS A 7 -3.14 0.54 16.30
C LYS A 7 -2.29 1.32 15.32
N LEU A 8 -1.20 1.90 15.80
CA LEU A 8 -0.30 2.64 14.94
C LEU A 8 0.35 1.73 13.90
N ILE A 9 0.82 0.58 14.35
CA ILE A 9 1.46 -0.39 13.48
C ILE A 9 0.47 -0.91 12.44
N SER A 10 -0.73 -1.21 12.88
CA SER A 10 -1.77 -1.71 11.98
C SER A 10 -2.12 -0.69 10.91
N SER A 11 -2.23 0.56 11.31
CA SER A 11 -2.56 1.62 10.36
C SER A 11 -1.45 1.81 9.34
N ALA A 12 -0.21 1.80 9.81
CA ALA A 12 0.94 1.93 8.91
C ALA A 12 1.01 0.76 7.95
N PHE A 13 0.77 -0.43 8.45
CA PHE A 13 0.79 -1.63 7.62
C PHE A 13 -0.27 -1.54 6.52
N PHE A 14 -1.46 -1.11 6.89
CA PHE A 14 -2.55 -0.95 5.93
C PHE A 14 -2.16 0.03 4.83
N THR A 15 -1.58 1.16 5.22
CA THR A 15 -1.18 2.16 4.26
C THR A 15 -0.13 1.63 3.29
N ILE A 16 0.85 0.91 3.82
CA ILE A 16 1.91 0.33 2.99
C ILE A 16 1.32 -0.65 1.98
N VAL A 17 0.42 -1.49 2.43
CA VAL A 17 -0.21 -2.48 1.55
C VAL A 17 -0.96 -1.78 0.43
N LEU A 18 -1.70 -0.74 0.76
CA LEU A 18 -2.44 0.02 -0.24
C LEU A 18 -1.49 0.64 -1.26
N LEU A 19 -0.40 1.21 -0.79
CA LEU A 19 0.58 1.82 -1.68
C LEU A 19 1.19 0.79 -2.63
N VAL A 20 1.52 -0.37 -2.09
CA VAL A 20 2.11 -1.43 -2.90
C VAL A 20 1.11 -1.90 -3.95
N VAL A 21 -0.16 -2.04 -3.58
CA VAL A 21 -1.18 -2.48 -4.51
C VAL A 21 -1.33 -1.45 -5.64
N TYR A 22 -1.34 -0.18 -5.30
CA TYR A 22 -1.44 0.86 -6.31
C TYR A 22 -0.24 0.86 -7.24
N ALA A 23 0.95 0.74 -6.69
CA ALA A 23 2.16 0.71 -7.49
C ALA A 23 2.16 -0.50 -8.43
N ALA A 24 1.75 -1.64 -7.91
CA ALA A 24 1.70 -2.86 -8.71
C ALA A 24 0.67 -2.73 -9.85
N ALA A 25 -0.46 -2.12 -9.55
CA ALA A 25 -1.50 -1.93 -10.56
C ALA A 25 -1.00 -1.03 -11.68
N LEU A 26 -0.34 0.06 -11.32
CA LEU A 26 0.20 0.97 -12.32
C LEU A 26 1.29 0.31 -13.16
N ALA A 27 2.17 -0.41 -12.50
CA ALA A 27 3.25 -1.12 -13.20
C ALA A 27 2.69 -2.17 -14.13
N GLY A 28 1.68 -2.90 -13.69
CA GLY A 28 1.05 -3.91 -14.49
C GLY A 28 0.38 -3.33 -15.72
N ALA A 29 -0.33 -2.24 -15.54
CA ALA A 29 -1.03 -1.59 -16.65
C ALA A 29 -0.02 -1.08 -17.68
N THR A 30 1.06 -0.45 -17.21
CA THR A 30 2.09 0.06 -18.09
C THR A 30 2.78 -1.08 -18.85
N PHE A 31 3.00 -2.17 -18.17
CA PHE A 31 3.65 -3.32 -18.78
C PHE A 31 2.80 -3.90 -19.90
N LEU A 32 1.51 -4.03 -19.64
CA LEU A 32 0.59 -4.57 -20.63
C LEU A 32 0.46 -3.65 -21.84
N GLU A 33 0.42 -2.36 -21.59
CA GLU A 33 0.27 -1.41 -22.68
C GLU A 33 1.52 -1.33 -23.54
N LYS A 34 2.66 -1.55 -22.93
CA LYS A 34 3.90 -1.51 -23.66
C LYS A 34 4.04 -2.69 -24.62
N GLY A 35 3.52 -3.83 -24.20
CA GLY A 35 3.55 -5.02 -25.03
C GLY A 35 2.56 -4.92 -26.15
#